data_99fda333268591a22d869c3d72ecd897
#
_entry.id   99fda333268591a22d869c3d72ecd897
#
_cell.length_a   1.000
_cell.length_b   1.000
_cell.length_c   1.000
_cell.angle_alpha   90.00
_cell.angle_beta   90.00
_cell.angle_gamma   90.00
#
_symmetry.space_group_name_H-M   'P 1'
#
loop_
_entity.id
_entity.type
_entity.pdbx_description
1 polymer ?
#
loop_
_entity_poly.entity_id
_entity_poly.type
_entity_poly.pdbx_seq_one_letter_code
_entity_poly.pdbx_strand_id
1 'polypeptide(L)'
;MPTSDIFSFGVLAFQLLTGKLPFGELTNHNELANYQKRGKNGDWSRHLLSGIENGNQWMQLLEGCLQANLKKRIQSVDEVLRLLPAVSHSSAFNPIPPVDTNHRKETGTCLRVMQGEQYGTVYNLSDIVASGKRIITLGRETGNLIVLKDNVSCYMSRYHCCIEAHSASGWIIRDGQWNGQSRQWMESSNGTFVNSQQVTYTGYILEAGDIISIGDIKIRFENH
;
A
#
# COMPACT_ATOMS: atom_id res chain seq x y z
N MET A 1 -8.95 13.66 -17.11
CA MET A 1 -8.66 14.08 -15.72
C MET A 1 -8.64 15.59 -15.65
N PRO A 2 -9.15 16.20 -14.58
CA PRO A 2 -8.97 17.63 -14.39
C PRO A 2 -7.48 17.97 -14.27
N THR A 3 -7.04 19.06 -14.86
CA THR A 3 -5.64 19.53 -14.79
C THR A 3 -5.16 19.83 -13.37
N SER A 4 -6.09 19.89 -12.40
CA SER A 4 -5.81 19.96 -10.97
C SER A 4 -5.12 18.71 -10.43
N ASP A 5 -5.50 17.51 -10.92
CA ASP A 5 -4.92 16.25 -10.46
C ASP A 5 -3.48 16.11 -10.94
N ILE A 6 -3.20 16.62 -12.16
CA ILE A 6 -1.83 16.67 -12.71
C ILE A 6 -0.94 17.62 -11.90
N PHE A 7 -1.48 18.74 -11.43
CA PHE A 7 -0.74 19.63 -10.54
C PHE A 7 -0.46 18.95 -9.18
N SER A 8 -1.46 18.30 -8.61
CA SER A 8 -1.32 17.55 -7.35
C SER A 8 -0.29 16.43 -7.48
N PHE A 9 -0.31 15.71 -8.61
CA PHE A 9 0.73 14.73 -8.93
C PHE A 9 2.12 15.37 -8.95
N GLY A 10 2.27 16.53 -9.60
CA GLY A 10 3.55 17.25 -9.64
C GLY A 10 4.06 17.65 -8.25
N VAL A 11 3.17 18.11 -7.36
CA VAL A 11 3.51 18.43 -5.96
C VAL A 11 3.99 17.18 -5.22
N LEU A 12 3.25 16.09 -5.34
CA LEU A 12 3.58 14.81 -4.69
C LEU A 12 4.90 14.23 -5.22
N ALA A 13 5.08 14.19 -6.53
CA ALA A 13 6.30 13.70 -7.16
C ALA A 13 7.54 14.51 -6.71
N PHE A 14 7.43 15.83 -6.68
CA PHE A 14 8.50 16.68 -6.17
C PHE A 14 8.83 16.37 -4.71
N GLN A 15 7.80 16.22 -3.87
CA GLN A 15 7.98 15.91 -2.45
C GLN A 15 8.65 14.55 -2.24
N LEU A 16 8.25 13.53 -3.00
CA LEU A 16 8.88 12.19 -2.95
C LEU A 16 10.34 12.23 -3.37
N LEU A 17 10.69 13.01 -4.37
CA LEU A 17 12.07 13.13 -4.88
C LEU A 17 12.98 13.93 -3.96
N THR A 18 12.47 14.98 -3.32
CA THR A 18 13.30 15.98 -2.61
C THR A 18 13.11 15.97 -1.09
N GLY A 19 12.06 15.31 -0.60
CA GLY A 19 11.64 15.39 0.80
C GLY A 19 11.01 16.74 1.19
N LYS A 20 10.82 17.67 0.23
CA LYS A 20 10.32 19.03 0.47
C LYS A 20 9.15 19.38 -0.43
N LEU A 21 8.33 20.35 -0.02
CA LEU A 21 7.27 20.87 -0.85
C LEU A 21 7.83 21.83 -1.92
N PRO A 22 7.27 21.87 -3.16
CA PRO A 22 7.83 22.64 -4.27
C PRO A 22 7.82 24.16 -4.04
N PHE A 23 6.80 24.69 -3.38
CA PHE A 23 6.60 26.13 -3.21
C PHE A 23 6.99 26.67 -1.82
N GLY A 24 7.68 25.87 -1.00
CA GLY A 24 8.12 26.22 0.35
C GLY A 24 7.45 25.37 1.42
N GLU A 25 7.79 25.59 2.66
CA GLU A 25 7.26 24.85 3.80
C GLU A 25 5.88 25.36 4.23
N LEU A 26 5.12 24.53 4.93
CA LEU A 26 3.78 24.85 5.46
C LEU A 26 3.75 24.57 6.96
N THR A 27 4.57 25.28 7.73
CA THR A 27 4.67 25.10 9.19
C THR A 27 3.70 25.97 9.98
N ASN A 28 3.18 27.03 9.35
CA ASN A 28 2.21 27.95 9.96
C ASN A 28 1.27 28.60 8.93
N HIS A 29 0.20 29.25 9.41
CA HIS A 29 -0.81 29.87 8.55
C HIS A 29 -0.27 30.99 7.62
N ASN A 30 0.78 31.71 8.03
CA ASN A 30 1.36 32.77 7.22
C ASN A 30 2.10 32.21 5.99
N GLU A 31 2.64 31.00 6.10
CA GLU A 31 3.32 30.33 4.99
C GLU A 31 2.36 29.83 3.92
N LEU A 32 1.12 29.53 4.28
CA LEU A 32 0.12 29.10 3.29
C LEU A 32 -0.13 30.19 2.22
N ALA A 33 -0.21 31.46 2.62
CA ALA A 33 -0.40 32.57 1.67
C ALA A 33 0.82 32.71 0.74
N ASN A 34 2.02 32.56 1.27
CA ASN A 34 3.26 32.59 0.50
C ASN A 34 3.37 31.39 -0.45
N TYR A 35 3.03 30.21 0.01
CA TYR A 35 2.99 28.97 -0.77
C TYR A 35 2.03 29.14 -1.97
N GLN A 36 0.81 29.62 -1.73
CA GLN A 36 -0.17 29.88 -2.77
C GLN A 36 0.30 30.94 -3.77
N LYS A 37 0.93 32.02 -3.30
CA LYS A 37 1.48 33.09 -4.15
C LYS A 37 2.57 32.56 -5.06
N ARG A 38 3.50 31.76 -4.53
CA ARG A 38 4.57 31.12 -5.31
C ARG A 38 3.99 30.12 -6.32
N GLY A 39 2.99 29.32 -5.93
CA GLY A 39 2.30 28.41 -6.84
C GLY A 39 1.61 29.13 -8.00
N LYS A 40 0.95 30.29 -7.76
CA LYS A 40 0.33 31.12 -8.80
C LYS A 40 1.37 31.72 -9.76
N ASN A 41 2.57 32.00 -9.27
CA ASN A 41 3.66 32.56 -10.06
C ASN A 41 4.51 31.51 -10.77
N GLY A 42 4.30 30.22 -10.49
CA GLY A 42 5.14 29.14 -10.98
C GLY A 42 6.57 29.15 -10.41
N ASP A 43 6.73 29.76 -9.24
CA ASP A 43 8.02 29.89 -8.54
C ASP A 43 8.22 28.71 -7.58
N TRP A 44 8.78 27.62 -8.09
CA TRP A 44 9.07 26.43 -7.32
C TRP A 44 10.59 26.11 -7.27
N SER A 45 11.01 25.32 -6.30
CA SER A 45 12.41 25.12 -5.92
C SER A 45 13.15 24.15 -6.85
N ARG A 46 13.32 24.50 -8.13
CA ARG A 46 13.94 23.71 -9.20
C ARG A 46 15.32 23.18 -8.85
N HIS A 47 16.11 23.99 -8.15
CA HIS A 47 17.49 23.66 -7.78
C HIS A 47 17.63 22.37 -6.95
N LEU A 48 16.55 21.95 -6.26
CA LEU A 48 16.57 20.73 -5.46
C LEU A 48 16.60 19.46 -6.31
N LEU A 49 16.34 19.54 -7.61
CA LEU A 49 16.44 18.38 -8.52
C LEU A 49 17.83 18.17 -9.09
N SER A 50 18.76 19.13 -8.96
CA SER A 50 20.08 19.08 -9.58
C SER A 50 20.98 17.94 -9.07
N GLY A 51 20.69 17.39 -7.90
CA GLY A 51 21.45 16.26 -7.31
C GLY A 51 20.73 14.92 -7.39
N ILE A 52 19.60 14.85 -8.10
CA ILE A 52 18.75 13.65 -8.17
C ILE A 52 19.06 12.88 -9.46
N GLU A 53 19.08 11.55 -9.38
CA GLU A 53 19.19 10.69 -10.56
C GLU A 53 18.07 11.03 -11.56
N ASN A 54 18.45 11.18 -12.84
CA ASN A 54 17.54 11.65 -13.90
C ASN A 54 16.90 13.03 -13.64
N GLY A 55 17.57 13.90 -12.84
CA GLY A 55 17.04 15.19 -12.42
C GLY A 55 16.56 16.09 -13.58
N ASN A 56 17.22 16.04 -14.74
CA ASN A 56 16.79 16.81 -15.93
C ASN A 56 15.46 16.31 -16.52
N GLN A 57 15.22 15.00 -16.52
CA GLN A 57 13.97 14.42 -17.00
C GLN A 57 12.84 14.72 -16.01
N TRP A 58 13.11 14.60 -14.71
CA TRP A 58 12.19 15.01 -13.66
C TRP A 58 11.86 16.50 -13.74
N MET A 59 12.86 17.34 -14.03
CA MET A 59 12.68 18.76 -14.25
C MET A 59 11.66 19.03 -15.37
N GLN A 60 11.83 18.38 -16.53
CA GLN A 60 10.95 18.55 -17.68
C GLN A 60 9.50 18.14 -17.34
N LEU A 61 9.30 17.02 -16.67
CA LEU A 61 7.99 16.55 -16.25
C LEU A 61 7.34 17.52 -15.26
N LEU A 62 8.09 17.91 -14.22
CA LEU A 62 7.57 18.79 -13.17
C LEU A 62 7.29 20.21 -13.64
N GLU A 63 8.08 20.73 -14.60
CA GLU A 63 7.74 21.99 -15.29
C GLU A 63 6.37 21.92 -15.96
N GLY A 64 6.05 20.82 -16.59
CA GLY A 64 4.74 20.62 -17.20
C GLY A 64 3.61 20.44 -16.18
N CYS A 65 3.85 19.71 -15.09
CA CYS A 65 2.85 19.45 -14.05
C CYS A 65 2.58 20.66 -13.15
N LEU A 66 3.63 21.37 -12.71
CA LEU A 66 3.55 22.52 -11.79
C LEU A 66 3.32 23.86 -12.49
N GLN A 67 3.00 23.83 -13.79
CA GLN A 67 2.72 25.03 -14.58
C GLN A 67 1.53 25.79 -14.02
N ALA A 68 1.74 27.08 -13.71
CA ALA A 68 0.71 27.95 -13.17
C ALA A 68 -0.42 28.21 -14.18
N ASN A 69 -0.06 28.38 -15.45
CA ASN A 69 -1.02 28.57 -16.54
C ASN A 69 -1.67 27.23 -16.91
N LEU A 70 -2.98 27.12 -16.66
CA LEU A 70 -3.75 25.90 -16.92
C LEU A 70 -3.68 25.43 -18.38
N LYS A 71 -3.59 26.36 -19.36
CA LYS A 71 -3.50 26.01 -20.77
C LYS A 71 -2.13 25.45 -21.19
N LYS A 72 -1.09 25.79 -20.43
CA LYS A 72 0.28 25.31 -20.66
C LYS A 72 0.63 24.08 -19.82
N ARG A 73 -0.22 23.75 -18.83
CA ARG A 73 -0.04 22.57 -18.00
C ARG A 73 -0.29 21.32 -18.84
N ILE A 74 0.39 20.24 -18.52
CA ILE A 74 0.09 18.91 -19.09
C ILE A 74 -1.41 18.61 -18.93
N GLN A 75 -2.05 18.15 -20.02
CA GLN A 75 -3.50 17.97 -20.07
C GLN A 75 -3.94 16.53 -19.92
N SER A 76 -3.02 15.57 -20.03
CA SER A 76 -3.36 14.13 -19.99
C SER A 76 -2.36 13.31 -19.19
N VAL A 77 -2.84 12.21 -18.62
CA VAL A 77 -1.98 11.23 -17.94
C VAL A 77 -1.01 10.55 -18.91
N ASP A 78 -1.43 10.32 -20.16
CA ASP A 78 -0.56 9.72 -21.18
C ASP A 78 0.67 10.58 -21.47
N GLU A 79 0.51 11.91 -21.40
CA GLU A 79 1.63 12.82 -21.54
C GLU A 79 2.56 12.77 -20.30
N VAL A 80 1.99 12.69 -19.09
CA VAL A 80 2.76 12.45 -17.85
C VAL A 80 3.57 11.18 -17.98
N LEU A 81 2.93 10.07 -18.38
CA LEU A 81 3.59 8.75 -18.50
C LEU A 81 4.73 8.75 -19.53
N ARG A 82 4.59 9.49 -20.62
CA ARG A 82 5.64 9.61 -21.65
C ARG A 82 6.85 10.41 -21.16
N LEU A 83 6.64 11.36 -20.26
CA LEU A 83 7.70 12.21 -19.71
C LEU A 83 8.35 11.63 -18.45
N LEU A 84 7.78 10.57 -17.86
CA LEU A 84 8.41 9.90 -16.74
C LEU A 84 9.81 9.43 -17.14
N PRO A 85 10.84 9.69 -16.31
CA PRO A 85 12.15 9.12 -16.51
C PRO A 85 12.04 7.61 -16.67
N ALA A 86 12.65 7.08 -17.73
CA ALA A 86 12.79 5.64 -17.84
C ALA A 86 13.56 5.17 -16.60
N VAL A 87 12.98 4.28 -15.83
CA VAL A 87 13.70 3.58 -14.78
C VAL A 87 14.80 2.83 -15.53
N SER A 88 16.01 3.41 -15.55
CA SER A 88 17.17 2.60 -15.86
C SER A 88 17.15 1.53 -14.78
N HIS A 89 16.83 0.32 -15.17
CA HIS A 89 17.20 -0.86 -14.40
C HIS A 89 18.73 -0.94 -14.44
N SER A 90 19.40 0.09 -13.85
CA SER A 90 20.73 -0.11 -13.37
C SER A 90 20.55 -1.15 -12.28
N SER A 91 21.04 -2.30 -12.57
CA SER A 91 21.19 -3.54 -11.82
C SER A 91 21.68 -3.39 -10.37
N ALA A 92 21.02 -2.56 -9.60
CA ALA A 92 21.06 -2.48 -8.16
C ALA A 92 19.75 -2.90 -7.50
N PHE A 93 18.70 -3.28 -8.23
CA PHE A 93 18.05 -4.51 -7.85
C PHE A 93 19.10 -5.58 -8.13
N ASN A 94 19.95 -5.87 -7.15
CA ASN A 94 20.31 -7.25 -6.97
C ASN A 94 18.96 -7.95 -7.11
N PRO A 95 18.70 -8.74 -8.17
CA PRO A 95 17.57 -9.64 -8.14
C PRO A 95 17.78 -10.30 -6.81
N ILE A 96 16.86 -10.07 -5.86
CA ILE A 96 16.80 -10.84 -4.61
C ILE A 96 17.20 -12.20 -5.09
N PRO A 97 18.39 -12.74 -4.71
CA PRO A 97 18.98 -13.91 -5.35
C PRO A 97 17.82 -14.83 -5.47
N PRO A 98 17.46 -15.33 -6.65
CA PRO A 98 16.21 -16.02 -6.84
C PRO A 98 16.12 -16.88 -5.61
N VAL A 99 15.22 -16.46 -4.69
CA VAL A 99 14.97 -17.24 -3.47
C VAL A 99 14.77 -18.55 -4.08
N ASP A 100 15.74 -19.46 -3.90
CA ASP A 100 15.76 -20.76 -4.54
C ASP A 100 14.31 -21.19 -4.60
N THR A 101 13.68 -20.84 -5.72
CA THR A 101 12.42 -21.39 -6.12
C THR A 101 12.79 -22.80 -6.52
N ASN A 102 13.30 -23.55 -5.56
CA ASN A 102 12.86 -24.90 -5.42
C ASN A 102 11.34 -24.72 -5.39
N HIS A 103 10.75 -24.75 -6.60
CA HIS A 103 9.37 -25.01 -6.81
C HIS A 103 9.04 -26.33 -6.09
N ARG A 104 9.02 -26.28 -4.76
CA ARG A 104 8.02 -27.04 -4.04
C ARG A 104 6.76 -26.48 -4.67
N LYS A 105 6.15 -27.31 -5.53
CA LYS A 105 4.77 -27.14 -5.95
C LYS A 105 4.06 -26.68 -4.68
N GLU A 106 3.71 -25.39 -4.59
CA GLU A 106 2.96 -24.86 -3.45
C GLU A 106 1.57 -25.48 -3.56
N THR A 107 1.50 -26.78 -3.20
CA THR A 107 0.26 -27.51 -3.10
C THR A 107 -0.29 -27.17 -1.73
N GLY A 108 -1.28 -26.30 -1.68
CA GLY A 108 -1.91 -25.93 -0.42
C GLY A 108 -2.49 -24.52 -0.46
N THR A 109 -3.13 -24.16 0.62
CA THR A 109 -3.76 -22.84 0.78
C THR A 109 -2.78 -21.87 1.42
N CYS A 110 -2.61 -20.68 0.83
CA CYS A 110 -1.73 -19.66 1.35
C CYS A 110 -2.31 -18.24 1.22
N LEU A 111 -1.69 -17.32 1.95
CA LEU A 111 -1.90 -15.88 1.85
C LEU A 111 -0.65 -15.23 1.29
N ARG A 112 -0.78 -14.48 0.19
CA ARG A 112 0.31 -13.73 -0.39
C ARG A 112 0.09 -12.23 -0.21
N VAL A 113 1.02 -11.54 0.42
CA VAL A 113 0.95 -10.09 0.61
C VAL A 113 1.21 -9.40 -0.73
N MET A 114 0.20 -8.65 -1.21
CA MET A 114 0.22 -7.94 -2.49
C MET A 114 0.51 -6.45 -2.34
N GLN A 115 0.33 -5.89 -1.14
CA GLN A 115 0.59 -4.49 -0.82
C GLN A 115 0.91 -4.36 0.67
N GLY A 116 1.85 -3.47 1.03
CA GLY A 116 2.31 -3.19 2.39
C GLY A 116 3.80 -3.48 2.55
N GLU A 117 4.33 -3.29 3.77
CA GLU A 117 5.76 -3.45 4.08
C GLU A 117 6.29 -4.87 3.83
N GLN A 118 5.44 -5.86 3.95
CA GLN A 118 5.78 -7.27 3.76
C GLN A 118 5.42 -7.78 2.35
N TYR A 119 5.41 -6.90 1.34
CA TYR A 119 5.11 -7.27 -0.05
C TYR A 119 5.88 -8.52 -0.48
N GLY A 120 5.18 -9.47 -1.12
CA GLY A 120 5.73 -10.73 -1.61
C GLY A 120 5.82 -11.84 -0.56
N THR A 121 5.62 -11.55 0.73
CA THR A 121 5.61 -12.59 1.77
C THR A 121 4.43 -13.54 1.57
N VAL A 122 4.69 -14.83 1.74
CA VAL A 122 3.69 -15.90 1.65
C VAL A 122 3.56 -16.59 2.99
N TYR A 123 2.33 -16.68 3.49
CA TYR A 123 1.98 -17.42 4.70
C TYR A 123 1.22 -18.68 4.31
N ASN A 124 1.79 -19.85 4.56
CA ASN A 124 1.17 -21.14 4.25
C ASN A 124 0.14 -21.50 5.33
N LEU A 125 -1.14 -21.38 4.98
CA LEU A 125 -2.24 -21.69 5.91
C LEU A 125 -2.36 -23.20 6.15
N SER A 126 -2.06 -24.01 5.13
CA SER A 126 -2.10 -25.48 5.24
C SER A 126 -1.10 -25.99 6.28
N ASP A 127 0.11 -25.43 6.33
CA ASP A 127 1.13 -25.81 7.31
C ASP A 127 0.71 -25.40 8.73
N ILE A 128 0.09 -24.21 8.88
CA ILE A 128 -0.42 -23.76 10.17
C ILE A 128 -1.52 -24.71 10.68
N VAL A 129 -2.44 -25.11 9.80
CA VAL A 129 -3.51 -26.08 10.16
C VAL A 129 -2.93 -27.45 10.48
N ALA A 130 -1.94 -27.91 9.72
CA ALA A 130 -1.24 -29.19 9.99
C ALA A 130 -0.56 -29.19 11.37
N SER A 131 -0.15 -28.02 11.89
CA SER A 131 0.36 -27.88 13.26
C SER A 131 -0.72 -27.92 14.35
N GLY A 132 -1.98 -28.15 13.98
CA GLY A 132 -3.12 -28.27 14.90
C GLY A 132 -3.87 -26.96 15.17
N LYS A 133 -3.54 -25.87 14.48
CA LYS A 133 -4.20 -24.56 14.63
C LYS A 133 -5.28 -24.39 13.57
N ARG A 134 -6.55 -24.44 13.98
CA ARG A 134 -7.69 -24.26 13.05
C ARG A 134 -8.11 -22.79 12.87
N ILE A 135 -7.84 -21.95 13.85
CA ILE A 135 -8.12 -20.49 13.81
C ILE A 135 -6.79 -19.77 13.69
N ILE A 136 -6.61 -19.06 12.60
CA ILE A 136 -5.40 -18.32 12.25
C ILE A 136 -5.69 -16.84 12.46
N THR A 137 -5.05 -16.24 13.45
CA THR A 137 -5.25 -14.84 13.82
C THR A 137 -4.28 -13.94 13.08
N LEU A 138 -4.77 -12.78 12.61
CA LEU A 138 -4.00 -11.77 11.89
C LEU A 138 -4.12 -10.41 12.59
N GLY A 139 -3.04 -9.67 12.64
CA GLY A 139 -2.98 -8.33 13.21
C GLY A 139 -1.56 -7.88 13.45
N ARG A 140 -1.36 -6.66 13.98
CA ARG A 140 -0.03 -6.08 14.18
C ARG A 140 0.66 -6.52 15.49
N GLU A 141 -0.07 -7.14 16.43
CA GLU A 141 0.48 -7.59 17.71
C GLU A 141 1.13 -8.96 17.57
N THR A 142 2.23 -9.17 18.30
CA THR A 142 3.04 -10.40 18.26
C THR A 142 2.31 -11.65 18.78
N GLY A 143 1.17 -11.49 19.45
CA GLY A 143 0.30 -12.61 19.84
C GLY A 143 -0.51 -13.25 18.71
N ASN A 144 -0.50 -12.68 17.49
CA ASN A 144 -1.15 -13.28 16.34
C ASN A 144 -0.30 -14.41 15.73
N LEU A 145 -0.95 -15.38 15.09
CA LEU A 145 -0.25 -16.40 14.30
C LEU A 145 0.40 -15.81 13.05
N ILE A 146 -0.25 -14.82 12.43
CA ILE A 146 0.30 -14.03 11.34
C ILE A 146 0.42 -12.59 11.82
N VAL A 147 1.65 -12.14 12.03
CA VAL A 147 1.93 -10.75 12.42
C VAL A 147 2.16 -9.94 11.16
N LEU A 148 1.27 -8.99 10.91
CA LEU A 148 1.37 -8.06 9.79
C LEU A 148 1.98 -6.75 10.28
N LYS A 149 2.96 -6.22 9.52
CA LYS A 149 3.62 -4.95 9.85
C LYS A 149 2.86 -3.78 9.23
N ASP A 150 2.43 -2.85 10.08
CA ASP A 150 1.78 -1.59 9.69
C ASP A 150 2.41 -0.45 10.51
N ASN A 151 3.62 -0.05 10.12
CA ASN A 151 4.37 0.96 10.86
C ASN A 151 4.03 2.39 10.41
N VAL A 152 3.37 2.55 9.27
CA VAL A 152 3.13 3.87 8.64
C VAL A 152 1.74 4.39 8.94
N SER A 153 0.70 3.59 8.72
CA SER A 153 -0.68 4.07 8.75
C SER A 153 -1.39 3.84 10.09
N CYS A 154 -0.97 2.82 10.85
CA CYS A 154 -1.62 2.39 12.11
C CYS A 154 -3.13 2.09 11.97
N TYR A 155 -3.62 1.84 10.76
CA TYR A 155 -5.03 1.50 10.52
C TYR A 155 -5.37 0.06 10.86
N MET A 156 -4.37 -0.79 11.08
CA MET A 156 -4.58 -2.16 11.49
C MET A 156 -4.70 -2.29 13.01
N SER A 157 -5.71 -3.00 13.48
CA SER A 157 -5.88 -3.33 14.89
C SER A 157 -4.81 -4.31 15.38
N ARG A 158 -4.49 -4.30 16.68
CA ARG A 158 -3.57 -5.25 17.30
C ARG A 158 -3.99 -6.70 17.02
N TYR A 159 -5.25 -7.00 17.19
CA TYR A 159 -5.93 -8.25 16.87
C TYR A 159 -7.02 -7.89 15.87
N HIS A 160 -6.77 -8.11 14.56
CA HIS A 160 -7.60 -7.49 13.53
C HIS A 160 -8.68 -8.43 13.01
N CYS A 161 -8.30 -9.59 12.52
CA CYS A 161 -9.23 -10.57 11.98
C CYS A 161 -8.72 -11.99 12.24
N CYS A 162 -9.54 -12.98 11.92
CA CYS A 162 -9.12 -14.38 11.92
C CYS A 162 -9.63 -15.12 10.69
N ILE A 163 -8.89 -16.14 10.29
CA ILE A 163 -9.25 -17.08 9.24
C ILE A 163 -9.39 -18.45 9.88
N GLU A 164 -10.50 -19.13 9.61
CA GLU A 164 -10.85 -20.42 10.16
C GLU A 164 -10.87 -21.48 9.06
N ALA A 165 -10.17 -22.61 9.31
CA ALA A 165 -10.24 -23.78 8.44
C ALA A 165 -11.46 -24.62 8.84
N HIS A 166 -12.44 -24.68 7.96
CA HIS A 166 -13.69 -25.41 8.18
C HIS A 166 -13.80 -26.61 7.23
N SER A 167 -14.01 -27.80 7.77
CA SER A 167 -14.02 -29.03 6.98
C SER A 167 -15.11 -29.10 5.91
N ALA A 168 -16.24 -28.46 6.13
CA ALA A 168 -17.38 -28.45 5.20
C ALA A 168 -17.43 -27.21 4.30
N SER A 169 -16.97 -26.04 4.79
CA SER A 169 -17.12 -24.74 4.12
C SER A 169 -15.81 -24.16 3.59
N GLY A 170 -14.70 -24.90 3.71
CA GLY A 170 -13.39 -24.40 3.29
C GLY A 170 -12.82 -23.38 4.28
N TRP A 171 -12.48 -22.18 3.79
CA TRP A 171 -11.83 -21.14 4.59
C TRP A 171 -12.79 -19.98 4.82
N ILE A 172 -12.97 -19.59 6.07
CA ILE A 172 -13.86 -18.50 6.46
C ILE A 172 -13.01 -17.41 7.12
N ILE A 173 -13.10 -16.18 6.62
CA ILE A 173 -12.53 -15.00 7.28
C ILE A 173 -13.61 -14.28 8.07
N ARG A 174 -13.26 -13.78 9.27
CA ARG A 174 -14.13 -12.99 10.14
C ARG A 174 -13.40 -11.72 10.58
N ASP A 175 -14.11 -10.60 10.59
CA ASP A 175 -13.58 -9.39 11.20
C ASP A 175 -13.53 -9.55 12.73
N GLY A 176 -12.42 -9.09 13.33
CA GLY A 176 -12.19 -9.20 14.75
C GLY A 176 -11.68 -10.57 15.20
N GLN A 177 -11.58 -10.73 16.52
CA GLN A 177 -11.10 -11.94 17.18
C GLN A 177 -11.80 -12.14 18.53
N TRP A 178 -11.84 -13.39 18.98
CA TRP A 178 -12.30 -13.73 20.31
C TRP A 178 -11.27 -13.32 21.38
N ASN A 179 -11.67 -12.49 22.32
CA ASN A 179 -10.86 -12.16 23.49
C ASN A 179 -11.20 -13.09 24.66
N GLY A 180 -10.27 -13.98 25.01
CA GLY A 180 -10.46 -14.95 26.09
C GLY A 180 -10.57 -14.34 27.48
N GLN A 181 -10.02 -13.14 27.71
CA GLN A 181 -10.08 -12.46 29.00
C GLN A 181 -11.46 -11.82 29.23
N SER A 182 -11.94 -11.04 28.26
CA SER A 182 -13.25 -10.40 28.33
C SER A 182 -14.41 -11.34 27.98
N ARG A 183 -14.12 -12.51 27.41
CA ARG A 183 -15.09 -13.48 26.87
C ARG A 183 -16.06 -12.84 25.87
N GLN A 184 -15.53 -11.99 25.00
CA GLN A 184 -16.29 -11.26 24.00
C GLN A 184 -15.57 -11.29 22.65
N TRP A 185 -16.35 -11.19 21.59
CA TRP A 185 -15.82 -10.92 20.27
C TRP A 185 -15.45 -9.45 20.17
N MET A 186 -14.21 -9.18 19.74
CA MET A 186 -13.68 -7.84 19.58
C MET A 186 -13.51 -7.57 18.09
N GLU A 187 -14.35 -6.70 17.53
CA GLU A 187 -14.25 -6.26 16.14
C GLU A 187 -13.01 -5.39 15.92
N SER A 188 -12.53 -5.34 14.69
CA SER A 188 -11.45 -4.43 14.33
C SER A 188 -11.91 -2.97 14.30
N SER A 189 -10.98 -2.02 14.44
CA SER A 189 -11.35 -0.59 14.46
C SER A 189 -11.75 -0.05 13.08
N ASN A 190 -11.21 -0.62 12.00
CA ASN A 190 -11.40 -0.11 10.64
C ASN A 190 -12.03 -1.14 9.69
N GLY A 191 -12.38 -2.32 10.18
CA GLY A 191 -12.99 -3.38 9.41
C GLY A 191 -12.01 -4.16 8.54
N THR A 192 -12.43 -5.37 8.20
CA THR A 192 -11.80 -6.27 7.23
C THR A 192 -12.65 -6.29 5.98
N PHE A 193 -12.03 -6.27 4.80
CA PHE A 193 -12.76 -6.30 3.53
C PHE A 193 -12.24 -7.44 2.65
N VAL A 194 -13.15 -8.08 1.90
CA VAL A 194 -12.82 -9.04 0.84
C VAL A 194 -13.44 -8.53 -0.45
N ASN A 195 -12.62 -8.32 -1.49
CA ASN A 195 -13.05 -7.77 -2.77
C ASN A 195 -13.88 -6.49 -2.62
N SER A 196 -13.48 -5.60 -1.68
CA SER A 196 -14.16 -4.36 -1.30
C SER A 196 -15.49 -4.54 -0.53
N GLN A 197 -15.93 -5.76 -0.25
CA GLN A 197 -17.08 -6.04 0.61
C GLN A 197 -16.62 -6.15 2.07
N GLN A 198 -17.27 -5.42 2.97
CA GLN A 198 -16.97 -5.50 4.40
C GLN A 198 -17.36 -6.86 4.97
N VAL A 199 -16.43 -7.48 5.68
CA VAL A 199 -16.65 -8.72 6.42
C VAL A 199 -17.10 -8.40 7.84
N THR A 200 -18.00 -9.21 8.38
CA THR A 200 -18.45 -9.11 9.78
C THR A 200 -17.99 -10.32 10.59
N TYR A 201 -18.37 -10.36 11.85
CA TYR A 201 -18.13 -11.53 12.72
C TYR A 201 -18.84 -12.81 12.22
N THR A 202 -19.88 -12.70 11.38
CA THR A 202 -20.56 -13.87 10.78
C THR A 202 -19.67 -14.59 9.78
N GLY A 203 -18.72 -13.86 9.17
CA GLY A 203 -17.71 -14.39 8.29
C GLY A 203 -18.06 -14.33 6.80
N TYR A 204 -17.01 -14.53 6.00
CA TYR A 204 -17.04 -14.60 4.54
C TYR A 204 -16.26 -15.85 4.11
N ILE A 205 -16.81 -16.66 3.21
CA ILE A 205 -16.16 -17.85 2.66
C ILE A 205 -15.16 -17.38 1.59
N LEU A 206 -13.86 -17.67 1.81
CA LEU A 206 -12.81 -17.27 0.89
C LEU A 206 -12.74 -18.21 -0.32
N GLU A 207 -12.63 -17.62 -1.49
CA GLU A 207 -12.38 -18.30 -2.75
C GLU A 207 -10.98 -17.96 -3.30
N ALA A 208 -10.39 -18.88 -4.08
CA ALA A 208 -9.07 -18.64 -4.67
C ALA A 208 -9.06 -17.39 -5.54
N GLY A 209 -8.12 -16.50 -5.27
CA GLY A 209 -8.00 -15.19 -5.94
C GLY A 209 -8.60 -14.02 -5.17
N ASP A 210 -9.34 -14.25 -4.08
CA ASP A 210 -9.90 -13.18 -3.26
C ASP A 210 -8.81 -12.25 -2.71
N ILE A 211 -9.11 -10.96 -2.68
CA ILE A 211 -8.25 -9.92 -2.13
C ILE A 211 -8.79 -9.46 -0.78
N ILE A 212 -8.06 -9.80 0.26
CA ILE A 212 -8.33 -9.36 1.64
C ILE A 212 -7.64 -8.02 1.86
N SER A 213 -8.38 -7.01 2.31
CA SER A 213 -7.85 -5.69 2.67
C SER A 213 -7.98 -5.47 4.19
N ILE A 214 -6.85 -5.14 4.82
CA ILE A 214 -6.68 -4.91 6.25
C ILE A 214 -5.88 -3.61 6.42
N GLY A 215 -6.55 -2.50 6.72
CA GLY A 215 -5.91 -1.19 6.63
C GLY A 215 -5.36 -0.95 5.23
N ASP A 216 -4.08 -0.59 5.11
CA ASP A 216 -3.40 -0.35 3.83
C ASP A 216 -2.78 -1.63 3.22
N ILE A 217 -2.93 -2.77 3.89
CA ILE A 217 -2.37 -4.05 3.43
C ILE A 217 -3.39 -4.78 2.56
N LYS A 218 -2.94 -5.28 1.41
CA LYS A 218 -3.71 -6.19 0.56
C LYS A 218 -3.06 -7.56 0.49
N ILE A 219 -3.86 -8.58 0.68
CA ILE A 219 -3.41 -9.96 0.74
C ILE A 219 -4.28 -10.78 -0.22
N ARG A 220 -3.66 -11.54 -1.11
CA ARG A 220 -4.37 -12.50 -1.96
C ARG A 220 -4.49 -13.84 -1.25
N PHE A 221 -5.68 -14.39 -1.26
CA PHE A 221 -5.93 -15.77 -0.87
C PHE A 221 -5.70 -16.69 -2.08
N GLU A 222 -4.84 -17.68 -1.93
CA GLU A 222 -4.47 -18.65 -2.97
C GLU A 222 -4.75 -20.06 -2.45
N ASN A 223 -5.45 -20.87 -3.27
CA ASN A 223 -5.77 -22.27 -2.96
C ASN A 223 -5.45 -23.11 -4.20
N HIS A 224 -4.42 -23.97 -4.09
CA HIS A 224 -3.87 -24.77 -5.21
C HIS A 224 -4.19 -26.25 -5.04
#